data_1b157cbb0fdb2120b4095ba976942fc0
#
_entry.id   1b157cbb0fdb2120b4095ba976942fc0
#
_cell.length_a   1.000
_cell.length_b   1.000
_cell.length_c   1.000
_cell.angle_alpha   90.00
_cell.angle_beta   90.00
_cell.angle_gamma   90.00
#
_symmetry.space_group_name_H-M   'P 1'
#
loop_
_entity.id
_entity.type
_entity.pdbx_description
1 polymer ?
#
loop_
_entity_poly.entity_id
_entity_poly.type
_entity_poly.pdbx_seq_one_letter_code
_entity_poly.pdbx_strand_id
1 'polypeptide(L)'
;MRVIVGTPADLERPVSWAHSTEMVDPRPHLRDDELVCTVGGSLVDAQSCSRFVEAVRASGSAGICLGLGEVHTQAPPALIRACRRMSVALVEMSHGVPFLAVNDVIVDARLRAQTSHSIRDGALMTRLLESLRSGDTISGMLDTVAEVLGGSFIYQAPGESVDTTRSRDPGELVGEPIEVHLGEDEWLRWYHPETPSDQEILAQIGRVMQIARREREVRQGEQRHRVGQLFSLIGDGLAHHAALVPEIERAGLAGSRLTVSAWPASTARPIAAYLHKALIADTAEVVFVLTSNAEVVHTTARELSLVCGYSSPVAVPEIAQGIAEARATLLLARKRGSVAGPESLTSLGALLEQQPRARLLPFVDQLIRPLVSPEVRGGSDLLVTLRTFLNYGGSLQTTANVEFLHVNTVRHRLGRVSQIVGRNPLDPSDRVDFSIAIWAYDKSSGR
;
A
#
# COMPACT_ATOMS: atom_id res chain seq x y z
N MET A 1 33.56 -10.00 7.70
CA MET A 1 33.52 -9.25 6.43
C MET A 1 34.76 -9.54 5.60
N ARG A 2 34.62 -9.65 4.26
CA ARG A 2 35.74 -9.86 3.33
C ARG A 2 35.67 -8.78 2.23
N VAL A 3 36.77 -8.09 1.99
CA VAL A 3 36.88 -7.09 0.93
C VAL A 3 36.99 -7.81 -0.44
N ILE A 4 36.18 -7.44 -1.41
CA ILE A 4 36.16 -7.99 -2.77
C ILE A 4 36.65 -6.97 -3.77
N VAL A 5 36.26 -5.69 -3.60
CA VAL A 5 36.68 -4.56 -4.42
C VAL A 5 36.95 -3.39 -3.48
N GLY A 6 38.07 -2.70 -3.66
CA GLY A 6 38.42 -1.49 -2.95
C GLY A 6 39.93 -1.30 -2.91
N THR A 7 40.37 -0.07 -2.98
CA THR A 7 41.73 0.35 -2.71
C THR A 7 41.90 0.65 -1.21
N PRO A 8 43.10 0.75 -0.67
CA PRO A 8 43.31 1.21 0.71
C PRO A 8 42.61 2.54 1.01
N ALA A 9 42.63 3.49 0.07
CA ALA A 9 41.96 4.78 0.20
C ALA A 9 40.42 4.65 0.25
N ASP A 10 39.85 3.73 -0.51
CA ASP A 10 38.39 3.48 -0.48
C ASP A 10 37.97 2.86 0.86
N LEU A 11 38.85 2.08 1.49
CA LEU A 11 38.61 1.39 2.76
C LEU A 11 38.85 2.30 3.99
N GLU A 12 39.60 3.38 3.84
CA GLU A 12 39.81 4.42 4.86
C GLU A 12 38.69 5.45 4.89
N ARG A 13 37.77 5.39 3.92
CA ARG A 13 36.64 6.31 3.85
C ARG A 13 35.74 6.14 5.09
N PRO A 14 35.36 7.24 5.77
CA PRO A 14 34.51 7.15 6.95
C PRO A 14 33.12 6.59 6.56
N VAL A 15 32.60 5.70 7.40
CA VAL A 15 31.24 5.18 7.27
C VAL A 15 30.38 5.83 8.34
N SER A 16 29.40 6.59 7.91
CA SER A 16 28.48 7.28 8.83
C SER A 16 27.39 6.34 9.37
N TRP A 17 26.91 5.43 8.54
CA TRP A 17 25.78 4.53 8.81
C TRP A 17 25.76 3.36 7.82
N ALA A 18 25.12 2.22 8.21
CA ALA A 18 24.80 1.14 7.29
C ALA A 18 23.30 1.18 6.93
N HIS A 19 23.00 1.39 5.65
CA HIS A 19 21.65 1.47 5.10
C HIS A 19 21.28 0.17 4.40
N SER A 20 20.24 -0.51 4.87
CA SER A 20 19.78 -1.76 4.27
C SER A 20 18.71 -1.50 3.21
N THR A 21 18.92 -2.02 1.98
CA THR A 21 17.97 -1.86 0.89
C THR A 21 18.06 -3.00 -0.12
N GLU A 22 16.92 -3.36 -0.71
CA GLU A 22 16.83 -4.27 -1.86
C GLU A 22 16.38 -3.55 -3.15
N MET A 23 16.37 -2.21 -3.14
CA MET A 23 16.01 -1.42 -4.32
C MET A 23 17.16 -1.40 -5.34
N VAL A 24 16.85 -1.51 -6.62
CA VAL A 24 17.84 -1.36 -7.72
C VAL A 24 18.34 0.08 -7.84
N ASP A 25 17.51 1.05 -7.46
CA ASP A 25 17.87 2.47 -7.43
C ASP A 25 17.50 3.09 -6.07
N PRO A 26 18.39 3.01 -5.07
CA PRO A 26 18.11 3.50 -3.72
C PRO A 26 18.45 5.00 -3.52
N ARG A 27 18.82 5.77 -4.55
CA ARG A 27 19.26 7.17 -4.45
C ARG A 27 18.40 8.07 -3.58
N PRO A 28 17.04 8.03 -3.65
CA PRO A 28 16.22 8.90 -2.83
C PRO A 28 16.32 8.65 -1.32
N HIS A 29 16.93 7.52 -0.92
CA HIS A 29 16.98 7.05 0.46
C HIS A 29 18.41 7.00 1.02
N LEU A 30 19.41 7.28 0.20
CA LEU A 30 20.82 7.25 0.59
C LEU A 30 21.36 8.64 0.91
N ARG A 31 22.36 8.66 1.80
CA ARG A 31 23.13 9.85 2.15
C ARG A 31 24.63 9.62 1.94
N ASP A 32 25.38 10.70 1.96
CA ASP A 32 26.83 10.66 1.89
C ASP A 32 27.41 9.79 3.04
N ASP A 33 28.47 9.07 2.72
CA ASP A 33 29.22 8.22 3.65
C ASP A 33 28.42 7.08 4.30
N GLU A 34 27.28 6.68 3.74
CA GLU A 34 26.57 5.46 4.16
C GLU A 34 27.17 4.21 3.52
N LEU A 35 27.23 3.09 4.28
CA LEU A 35 27.49 1.77 3.73
C LEU A 35 26.16 1.12 3.31
N VAL A 36 26.00 0.84 2.04
CA VAL A 36 24.76 0.27 1.51
C VAL A 36 24.78 -1.25 1.64
N CYS A 37 23.94 -1.78 2.52
CA CYS A 37 23.78 -3.20 2.78
C CYS A 37 22.64 -3.80 1.95
N THR A 38 22.90 -4.93 1.29
CA THR A 38 21.87 -5.64 0.49
C THR A 38 22.15 -7.15 0.52
N VAL A 39 21.10 -7.97 0.46
CA VAL A 39 21.25 -9.41 0.15
C VAL A 39 21.28 -9.68 -1.35
N GLY A 40 21.03 -8.62 -2.16
CA GLY A 40 21.12 -8.68 -3.61
C GLY A 40 19.94 -9.37 -4.29
N GLY A 41 18.79 -9.45 -3.64
CA GLY A 41 17.59 -10.07 -4.22
C GLY A 41 17.10 -9.44 -5.53
N SER A 42 17.36 -8.15 -5.70
CA SER A 42 17.04 -7.41 -6.94
C SER A 42 18.17 -7.39 -7.97
N LEU A 43 19.37 -7.92 -7.65
CA LEU A 43 20.56 -7.88 -8.50
C LEU A 43 20.66 -9.13 -9.40
N VAL A 44 19.62 -9.36 -10.19
CA VAL A 44 19.42 -10.60 -10.97
C VAL A 44 20.22 -10.65 -12.26
N ASP A 45 20.65 -9.50 -12.82
CA ASP A 45 21.38 -9.39 -14.08
C ASP A 45 22.46 -8.30 -14.06
N ALA A 46 23.21 -8.17 -15.15
CA ALA A 46 24.29 -7.20 -15.27
C ALA A 46 23.77 -5.75 -15.32
N GLN A 47 22.54 -5.53 -15.78
CA GLN A 47 21.94 -4.20 -15.88
C GLN A 47 21.51 -3.71 -14.51
N SER A 48 20.81 -4.52 -13.73
CA SER A 48 20.42 -4.21 -12.35
C SER A 48 21.63 -3.96 -11.46
N CYS A 49 22.68 -4.80 -11.57
CA CYS A 49 23.95 -4.58 -10.86
C CYS A 49 24.60 -3.22 -11.23
N SER A 50 24.63 -2.86 -12.52
CA SER A 50 25.22 -1.59 -12.95
C SER A 50 24.43 -0.39 -12.45
N ARG A 51 23.10 -0.43 -12.53
CA ARG A 51 22.22 0.65 -12.04
C ARG A 51 22.35 0.84 -10.54
N PHE A 52 22.40 -0.26 -9.79
CA PHE A 52 22.57 -0.23 -8.34
C PHE A 52 23.90 0.43 -7.95
N VAL A 53 25.02 0.00 -8.54
CA VAL A 53 26.36 0.57 -8.26
C VAL A 53 26.43 2.05 -8.65
N GLU A 54 25.81 2.42 -9.78
CA GLU A 54 25.71 3.82 -10.21
C GLU A 54 24.92 4.66 -9.19
N ALA A 55 23.82 4.14 -8.69
CA ALA A 55 23.01 4.80 -7.67
C ALA A 55 23.80 5.02 -6.37
N VAL A 56 24.50 3.99 -5.88
CA VAL A 56 25.36 4.06 -4.69
C VAL A 56 26.48 5.08 -4.86
N ARG A 57 27.14 5.10 -6.03
CA ARG A 57 28.18 6.08 -6.32
C ARG A 57 27.63 7.51 -6.36
N ALA A 58 26.49 7.69 -7.03
CA ALA A 58 25.87 9.01 -7.22
C ALA A 58 25.38 9.62 -5.90
N SER A 59 25.03 8.79 -4.91
CA SER A 59 24.64 9.24 -3.57
C SER A 59 25.79 9.57 -2.63
N GLY A 60 27.04 9.47 -3.08
CA GLY A 60 28.18 9.71 -2.21
C GLY A 60 28.41 8.63 -1.13
N SER A 61 27.74 7.48 -1.20
CA SER A 61 27.87 6.39 -0.21
C SER A 61 29.28 5.83 -0.16
N ALA A 62 29.69 5.32 1.02
CA ALA A 62 31.05 4.81 1.27
C ALA A 62 31.34 3.50 0.52
N GLY A 63 30.33 2.68 0.27
CA GLY A 63 30.48 1.40 -0.42
C GLY A 63 29.27 0.49 -0.29
N ILE A 64 29.44 -0.75 -0.74
CA ILE A 64 28.40 -1.77 -0.73
C ILE A 64 28.82 -2.93 0.18
N CYS A 65 27.93 -3.38 1.06
CA CYS A 65 28.04 -4.60 1.85
C CYS A 65 27.03 -5.63 1.35
N LEU A 66 27.51 -6.69 0.71
CA LEU A 66 26.69 -7.80 0.26
C LEU A 66 26.57 -8.88 1.34
N GLY A 67 25.39 -9.12 1.84
CA GLY A 67 25.09 -10.24 2.73
C GLY A 67 25.01 -11.55 1.95
N LEU A 68 25.85 -12.51 2.30
CA LEU A 68 25.83 -13.85 1.73
C LEU A 68 24.81 -14.73 2.45
N GLY A 69 24.10 -15.57 1.70
CA GLY A 69 23.09 -16.46 2.27
C GLY A 69 22.29 -17.20 1.21
N GLU A 70 20.98 -17.20 1.35
CA GLU A 70 20.05 -17.93 0.45
C GLU A 70 20.03 -17.35 -0.98
N VAL A 71 20.22 -16.05 -1.13
CA VAL A 71 20.18 -15.39 -2.45
C VAL A 71 21.51 -15.57 -3.19
N HIS A 72 22.63 -15.28 -2.52
CA HIS A 72 23.95 -15.38 -3.10
C HIS A 72 24.91 -16.08 -2.13
N THR A 73 25.60 -17.10 -2.61
CA THR A 73 26.69 -17.78 -1.84
C THR A 73 28.05 -17.10 -2.02
N GLN A 74 28.16 -16.21 -3.03
CA GLN A 74 29.31 -15.35 -3.30
C GLN A 74 28.86 -14.14 -4.12
N ALA A 75 29.67 -13.07 -4.13
CA ALA A 75 29.32 -11.87 -4.87
C ALA A 75 29.16 -12.16 -6.38
N PRO A 76 28.04 -11.73 -6.99
CA PRO A 76 27.83 -11.92 -8.43
C PRO A 76 28.96 -11.31 -9.25
N PRO A 77 29.50 -12.01 -10.26
CA PRO A 77 30.55 -11.47 -11.11
C PRO A 77 30.18 -10.15 -11.81
N ALA A 78 28.88 -9.96 -12.11
CA ALA A 78 28.37 -8.72 -12.70
C ALA A 78 28.50 -7.54 -11.73
N LEU A 79 28.18 -7.74 -10.43
CA LEU A 79 28.32 -6.75 -9.37
C LEU A 79 29.79 -6.37 -9.17
N ILE A 80 30.69 -7.38 -9.08
CA ILE A 80 32.14 -7.15 -8.93
C ILE A 80 32.68 -6.30 -10.08
N ARG A 81 32.29 -6.62 -11.33
CA ARG A 81 32.73 -5.83 -12.51
C ARG A 81 32.19 -4.40 -12.46
N ALA A 82 30.93 -4.20 -12.06
CA ALA A 82 30.35 -2.88 -11.94
C ALA A 82 31.06 -2.05 -10.85
N CYS A 83 31.32 -2.61 -9.66
CA CYS A 83 32.05 -1.96 -8.58
C CYS A 83 33.47 -1.57 -8.99
N ARG A 84 34.22 -2.47 -9.67
CA ARG A 84 35.56 -2.16 -10.19
C ARG A 84 35.55 -1.04 -11.21
N ARG A 85 34.61 -1.06 -12.15
CA ARG A 85 34.49 -0.03 -13.20
C ARG A 85 34.17 1.34 -12.62
N MET A 86 33.40 1.40 -11.57
CA MET A 86 32.91 2.66 -10.98
C MET A 86 33.68 3.06 -9.71
N SER A 87 34.72 2.31 -9.32
CA SER A 87 35.52 2.55 -8.10
C SER A 87 34.65 2.66 -6.84
N VAL A 88 33.73 1.69 -6.67
CA VAL A 88 32.90 1.56 -5.47
C VAL A 88 33.39 0.38 -4.66
N ALA A 89 33.67 0.58 -3.37
CA ALA A 89 34.08 -0.49 -2.48
C ALA A 89 32.97 -1.55 -2.34
N LEU A 90 33.35 -2.84 -2.37
CA LEU A 90 32.45 -3.97 -2.17
C LEU A 90 33.03 -4.91 -1.11
N VAL A 91 32.26 -5.12 -0.06
CA VAL A 91 32.58 -6.10 0.98
C VAL A 91 31.50 -7.18 1.02
N GLU A 92 31.92 -8.41 1.32
CA GLU A 92 31.01 -9.52 1.61
C GLU A 92 30.89 -9.71 3.11
N MET A 93 29.67 -9.97 3.56
CA MET A 93 29.35 -10.36 4.92
C MET A 93 28.89 -11.82 4.95
N SER A 94 29.44 -12.58 5.89
CA SER A 94 29.17 -14.02 6.03
C SER A 94 27.69 -14.28 6.35
N HIS A 95 27.19 -15.42 5.89
CA HIS A 95 25.86 -15.91 6.23
C HIS A 95 25.58 -15.90 7.74
N GLY A 96 24.38 -15.54 8.14
CA GLY A 96 23.92 -15.52 9.53
C GLY A 96 24.33 -14.29 10.34
N VAL A 97 25.09 -13.35 9.76
CA VAL A 97 25.39 -12.06 10.40
C VAL A 97 24.33 -11.04 9.94
N PRO A 98 23.48 -10.51 10.82
CA PRO A 98 22.49 -9.50 10.45
C PRO A 98 23.18 -8.17 10.09
N PHE A 99 22.61 -7.42 9.14
CA PHE A 99 23.14 -6.08 8.80
C PHE A 99 23.13 -5.12 9.98
N LEU A 100 22.27 -5.35 10.97
CA LEU A 100 22.28 -4.60 12.21
C LEU A 100 23.65 -4.67 12.92
N ALA A 101 24.33 -5.82 12.86
CA ALA A 101 25.67 -5.97 13.45
C ALA A 101 26.72 -5.03 12.82
N VAL A 102 26.51 -4.58 11.58
CA VAL A 102 27.36 -3.55 10.95
C VAL A 102 27.14 -2.19 11.61
N ASN A 103 25.89 -1.84 11.85
CA ASN A 103 25.56 -0.60 12.57
C ASN A 103 26.10 -0.62 14.00
N ASP A 104 26.08 -1.77 14.67
CA ASP A 104 26.68 -1.94 15.99
C ASP A 104 28.18 -1.59 15.99
N VAL A 105 28.91 -2.11 14.99
CA VAL A 105 30.35 -1.83 14.86
C VAL A 105 30.59 -0.36 14.53
N ILE A 106 29.80 0.25 13.69
CA ILE A 106 29.92 1.68 13.33
C ILE A 106 29.66 2.55 14.57
N VAL A 107 28.59 2.25 15.30
CA VAL A 107 28.26 2.98 16.55
C VAL A 107 29.34 2.80 17.59
N ASP A 108 29.82 1.57 17.83
CA ASP A 108 30.91 1.28 18.76
C ASP A 108 32.21 2.00 18.37
N ALA A 109 32.56 2.03 17.10
CA ALA A 109 33.74 2.73 16.61
C ALA A 109 33.67 4.24 16.84
N ARG A 110 32.49 4.84 16.56
CA ARG A 110 32.22 6.26 16.85
C ARG A 110 32.29 6.58 18.34
N LEU A 111 31.66 5.72 19.16
CA LEU A 111 31.73 5.88 20.63
C LEU A 111 33.17 5.85 21.15
N ARG A 112 34.03 4.95 20.61
CA ARG A 112 35.46 4.89 20.97
C ARG A 112 36.27 6.09 20.48
N ALA A 113 35.96 6.63 19.32
CA ALA A 113 36.60 7.84 18.78
C ALA A 113 36.27 9.10 19.56
N GLN A 114 35.11 9.14 20.23
CA GLN A 114 34.61 10.27 21.03
C GLN A 114 34.89 10.08 22.53
N THR A 115 35.98 9.40 22.95
CA THR A 115 36.36 9.01 24.33
C THR A 115 36.51 10.19 25.33
N SER A 116 35.89 11.32 25.14
CA SER A 116 35.85 12.38 26.16
C SER A 116 34.44 12.64 26.76
N HIS A 117 33.40 11.96 26.32
CA HIS A 117 32.07 12.16 26.89
C HIS A 117 31.48 10.87 27.47
N SER A 118 31.55 10.80 28.76
CA SER A 118 30.73 10.06 29.73
C SER A 118 30.42 8.57 29.47
N ILE A 119 30.90 7.72 30.35
CA ILE A 119 30.49 6.31 30.54
C ILE A 119 28.97 6.12 30.47
N ARG A 120 28.19 7.15 30.86
CA ARG A 120 26.72 7.20 30.83
C ARG A 120 26.15 7.12 29.44
N ASP A 121 26.72 7.87 28.46
CA ASP A 121 26.22 7.94 27.09
C ASP A 121 26.48 6.63 26.33
N GLY A 122 27.63 6.01 26.60
CA GLY A 122 27.96 4.68 26.06
C GLY A 122 27.02 3.58 26.58
N ALA A 123 26.68 3.61 27.87
CA ALA A 123 25.75 2.67 28.47
C ALA A 123 24.30 2.87 27.92
N LEU A 124 23.90 4.12 27.72
CA LEU A 124 22.61 4.42 27.12
C LEU A 124 22.51 3.88 25.69
N MET A 125 23.53 4.15 24.86
CA MET A 125 23.54 3.66 23.48
C MET A 125 23.53 2.13 23.41
N THR A 126 24.24 1.45 24.28
CA THR A 126 24.19 -0.01 24.37
C THR A 126 22.77 -0.49 24.69
N ARG A 127 22.12 0.10 25.69
CA ARG A 127 20.72 -0.23 26.03
C ARG A 127 19.76 0.05 24.88
N LEU A 128 19.91 1.17 24.18
CA LEU A 128 19.07 1.50 23.01
C LEU A 128 19.26 0.52 21.86
N LEU A 129 20.48 0.07 21.62
CA LEU A 129 20.76 -0.95 20.60
C LEU A 129 20.21 -2.32 20.99
N GLU A 130 20.23 -2.67 22.27
CA GLU A 130 19.56 -3.87 22.78
C GLU A 130 18.04 -3.79 22.61
N SER A 131 17.43 -2.66 22.96
CA SER A 131 16.01 -2.39 22.73
C SER A 131 15.62 -2.45 21.25
N LEU A 132 16.47 -1.94 20.36
CA LEU A 132 16.28 -2.04 18.92
C LEU A 132 16.30 -3.52 18.47
N ARG A 133 17.25 -4.33 18.97
CA ARG A 133 17.32 -5.77 18.64
C ARG A 133 16.15 -6.56 19.19
N SER A 134 15.69 -6.25 20.41
CA SER A 134 14.50 -6.90 21.01
C SER A 134 13.20 -6.52 20.30
N GLY A 135 13.22 -5.45 19.49
CA GLY A 135 12.06 -4.96 18.79
C GLY A 135 11.12 -4.14 19.67
N ASP A 136 11.66 -3.47 20.68
CA ASP A 136 10.90 -2.59 21.57
C ASP A 136 10.22 -1.47 20.81
N THR A 137 9.18 -0.92 21.42
CA THR A 137 8.47 0.23 20.83
C THR A 137 9.32 1.49 20.99
N ILE A 138 9.12 2.48 20.11
CA ILE A 138 9.77 3.79 20.20
C ILE A 138 9.45 4.43 21.56
N SER A 139 8.23 4.25 22.09
CA SER A 139 7.89 4.69 23.44
C SER A 139 8.79 4.06 24.50
N GLY A 140 8.94 2.74 24.50
CA GLY A 140 9.81 2.03 25.47
C GLY A 140 11.28 2.44 25.36
N MET A 141 11.76 2.71 24.14
CA MET A 141 13.11 3.23 23.93
C MET A 141 13.25 4.66 24.47
N LEU A 142 12.27 5.53 24.26
CA LEU A 142 12.27 6.90 24.81
C LEU A 142 12.15 6.90 26.34
N ASP A 143 11.38 5.98 26.90
CA ASP A 143 11.28 5.80 28.36
C ASP A 143 12.66 5.42 28.94
N THR A 144 13.39 4.52 28.25
CA THR A 144 14.78 4.17 28.64
C THR A 144 15.71 5.40 28.55
N VAL A 145 15.54 6.25 27.52
CA VAL A 145 16.31 7.50 27.40
C VAL A 145 16.00 8.44 28.56
N ALA A 146 14.71 8.62 28.86
CA ALA A 146 14.25 9.50 29.95
C ALA A 146 14.73 9.00 31.33
N GLU A 147 14.80 7.69 31.57
CA GLU A 147 15.35 7.10 32.78
C GLU A 147 16.85 7.41 32.96
N VAL A 148 17.63 7.38 31.87
CA VAL A 148 19.10 7.54 31.95
C VAL A 148 19.49 9.01 31.91
N LEU A 149 18.91 9.82 31.04
CA LEU A 149 19.28 11.21 30.85
C LEU A 149 18.48 12.17 31.74
N GLY A 150 17.29 11.77 32.21
CA GLY A 150 16.35 12.64 32.87
C GLY A 150 15.59 13.55 31.89
N GLY A 151 14.61 14.27 32.39
CA GLY A 151 13.79 15.16 31.58
C GLY A 151 12.68 14.45 30.78
N SER A 152 12.10 15.16 29.84
CA SER A 152 11.00 14.68 29.02
C SER A 152 11.36 14.76 27.55
N PHE A 153 10.94 13.76 26.79
CA PHE A 153 11.25 13.63 25.36
C PHE A 153 9.96 13.60 24.54
N ILE A 154 9.97 14.28 23.41
CA ILE A 154 8.92 14.20 22.39
C ILE A 154 9.60 13.82 21.07
N TYR A 155 9.23 12.69 20.52
CA TYR A 155 9.61 12.27 19.17
C TYR A 155 8.43 12.42 18.25
N GLN A 156 8.62 13.14 17.16
CA GLN A 156 7.63 13.36 16.13
C GLN A 156 8.15 12.84 14.80
N ALA A 157 7.33 12.06 14.12
CA ALA A 157 7.59 11.60 12.76
C ALA A 157 6.26 11.55 11.97
N PRO A 158 6.28 11.47 10.64
CA PRO A 158 5.06 11.35 9.85
C PRO A 158 4.18 10.19 10.29
N GLY A 159 2.98 10.52 10.78
CA GLY A 159 2.01 9.54 11.28
C GLY A 159 2.28 8.96 12.67
N GLU A 160 3.33 9.39 13.37
CA GLU A 160 3.67 8.91 14.72
C GLU A 160 4.13 10.08 15.60
N SER A 161 3.54 10.18 16.79
CA SER A 161 3.98 11.10 17.84
C SER A 161 4.07 10.34 19.15
N VAL A 162 5.25 10.34 19.75
CA VAL A 162 5.52 9.66 21.02
C VAL A 162 6.03 10.68 22.02
N ASP A 163 5.41 10.71 23.19
CA ASP A 163 5.70 11.64 24.27
C ASP A 163 5.85 10.88 25.58
N THR A 164 6.99 11.07 26.24
CA THR A 164 7.25 10.50 27.57
C THR A 164 6.59 11.26 28.72
N THR A 165 6.00 12.44 28.43
CA THR A 165 5.33 13.25 29.47
C THR A 165 4.02 12.64 29.96
N ARG A 166 3.44 11.67 29.25
CA ARG A 166 2.17 11.01 29.61
C ARG A 166 2.20 10.31 30.99
N SER A 167 3.39 10.08 31.55
CA SER A 167 3.58 9.47 32.87
C SER A 167 3.90 10.51 33.98
N ARG A 168 4.03 11.80 33.65
CA ARG A 168 4.32 12.90 34.59
C ARG A 168 3.39 14.08 34.34
N ASP A 169 3.21 14.92 35.35
CA ASP A 169 2.30 16.08 35.33
C ASP A 169 2.63 17.02 34.13
N PRO A 170 1.64 17.43 33.31
CA PRO A 170 1.88 18.32 32.16
C PRO A 170 2.49 19.68 32.51
N GLY A 171 2.58 20.01 33.80
CA GLY A 171 3.19 21.26 34.29
C GLY A 171 4.72 21.26 34.37
N GLU A 172 5.40 20.16 34.11
CA GLU A 172 6.87 20.01 34.23
C GLU A 172 7.65 20.31 32.95
N LEU A 173 7.03 20.75 31.87
CA LEU A 173 7.74 21.22 30.67
C LEU A 173 8.30 22.65 30.94
N VAL A 174 9.31 22.75 31.80
CA VAL A 174 9.98 24.02 32.12
C VAL A 174 11.32 24.09 31.35
N GLY A 175 11.47 25.11 30.50
CA GLY A 175 12.71 25.42 29.78
C GLY A 175 12.55 25.38 28.26
N GLU A 176 13.50 26.01 27.54
CA GLU A 176 13.58 25.86 26.09
C GLU A 176 14.10 24.44 25.77
N PRO A 177 13.38 23.69 24.91
CA PRO A 177 13.82 22.34 24.55
C PRO A 177 15.05 22.40 23.66
N ILE A 178 15.94 21.42 23.80
CA ILE A 178 16.91 21.10 22.77
C ILE A 178 16.16 20.33 21.69
N GLU A 179 16.23 20.80 20.44
CA GLU A 179 15.58 20.16 19.32
C GLU A 179 16.60 19.71 18.29
N VAL A 180 16.42 18.51 17.76
CA VAL A 180 17.18 17.97 16.65
C VAL A 180 16.23 17.57 15.54
N HIS A 181 16.43 18.20 14.37
CA HIS A 181 15.74 17.81 13.14
C HIS A 181 16.42 16.57 12.55
N LEU A 182 15.60 15.55 12.25
CA LEU A 182 16.03 14.27 11.72
C LEU A 182 15.63 14.10 10.24
N GLY A 183 14.72 14.98 9.74
CA GLY A 183 14.18 14.99 8.39
C GLY A 183 13.22 16.17 8.21
N GLU A 184 12.49 16.24 7.08
CA GLU A 184 11.57 17.37 6.80
C GLU A 184 10.44 17.47 7.84
N ASP A 185 9.86 16.32 8.23
CA ASP A 185 8.75 16.26 9.20
C ASP A 185 9.11 15.37 10.41
N GLU A 186 10.39 15.21 10.72
CA GLU A 186 10.84 14.32 11.76
C GLU A 186 11.82 15.05 12.68
N TRP A 187 11.49 15.06 13.99
CA TRP A 187 12.31 15.72 14.98
C TRP A 187 12.19 15.04 16.35
N LEU A 188 13.23 15.27 17.18
CA LEU A 188 13.30 14.84 18.58
C LEU A 188 13.54 16.09 19.44
N ARG A 189 12.67 16.32 20.42
CA ARG A 189 12.78 17.35 21.44
C ARG A 189 13.08 16.75 22.78
N TRP A 190 13.95 17.43 23.51
CA TRP A 190 14.31 17.10 24.87
C TRP A 190 14.13 18.31 25.77
N TYR A 191 13.25 18.19 26.75
CA TYR A 191 12.99 19.18 27.78
C TYR A 191 13.84 18.80 29.01
N HIS A 192 14.94 19.50 29.21
CA HIS A 192 15.89 19.23 30.30
C HIS A 192 16.16 20.51 31.08
N PRO A 193 16.17 20.47 32.44
CA PRO A 193 16.33 21.68 33.24
C PRO A 193 17.77 22.20 33.38
N GLU A 194 18.82 21.46 32.99
CA GLU A 194 20.14 21.79 33.59
C GLU A 194 21.37 21.92 32.68
N THR A 195 21.40 21.51 31.40
CA THR A 195 22.69 21.65 30.62
C THR A 195 22.53 21.84 29.10
N PRO A 196 23.32 22.79 28.50
CA PRO A 196 23.26 23.09 27.05
C PRO A 196 24.10 22.17 26.16
N SER A 197 24.82 21.19 26.70
CA SER A 197 25.91 20.49 25.93
C SER A 197 25.49 19.20 25.23
N ASP A 198 24.20 18.85 25.20
CA ASP A 198 23.78 17.49 24.84
C ASP A 198 23.11 17.37 23.45
N GLN A 199 23.35 18.33 22.53
CA GLN A 199 22.77 18.27 21.18
C GLN A 199 23.30 17.07 20.38
N GLU A 200 24.55 16.64 20.61
CA GLU A 200 25.16 15.53 19.90
C GLU A 200 24.56 14.18 20.34
N ILE A 201 24.38 13.96 21.65
CA ILE A 201 23.74 12.74 22.15
C ILE A 201 22.27 12.66 21.68
N LEU A 202 21.57 13.80 21.69
CA LEU A 202 20.19 13.85 21.20
C LEU A 202 20.11 13.49 19.72
N ALA A 203 21.06 13.95 18.91
CA ALA A 203 21.14 13.60 17.49
C ALA A 203 21.42 12.10 17.28
N GLN A 204 22.24 11.49 18.14
CA GLN A 204 22.50 10.04 18.09
C GLN A 204 21.26 9.24 18.50
N ILE A 205 20.57 9.63 19.57
CA ILE A 205 19.29 9.04 19.99
C ILE A 205 18.27 9.13 18.86
N GLY A 206 18.12 10.31 18.28
CA GLY A 206 17.20 10.54 17.16
C GLY A 206 17.47 9.61 15.98
N ARG A 207 18.73 9.38 15.63
CA ARG A 207 19.10 8.43 14.56
C ARG A 207 18.72 6.99 14.91
N VAL A 208 18.90 6.58 16.15
CA VAL A 208 18.48 5.23 16.60
C VAL A 208 16.94 5.11 16.50
N MET A 209 16.19 6.15 16.90
CA MET A 209 14.74 6.17 16.75
C MET A 209 14.30 6.07 15.29
N GLN A 210 14.97 6.80 14.40
CA GLN A 210 14.70 6.68 12.96
C GLN A 210 14.87 5.26 12.43
N ILE A 211 15.91 4.56 12.89
CA ILE A 211 16.14 3.19 12.46
C ILE A 211 15.06 2.29 13.00
N ALA A 212 14.78 2.39 14.31
CA ALA A 212 13.72 1.62 14.94
C ALA A 212 12.39 1.77 14.19
N ARG A 213 12.05 3.00 13.81
CA ARG A 213 10.87 3.30 13.01
C ARG A 213 10.92 2.64 11.63
N ARG A 214 12.03 2.80 10.90
CA ARG A 214 12.20 2.22 9.55
C ARG A 214 12.14 0.69 9.58
N GLU A 215 12.83 0.05 10.52
CA GLU A 215 12.76 -1.40 10.68
C GLU A 215 11.34 -1.89 11.02
N ARG A 216 10.65 -1.16 11.88
CA ARG A 216 9.25 -1.45 12.22
C ARG A 216 8.35 -1.32 11.00
N GLU A 217 8.52 -0.26 10.19
CA GLU A 217 7.78 -0.07 8.95
C GLU A 217 8.02 -1.21 7.95
N VAL A 218 9.29 -1.63 7.80
CA VAL A 218 9.66 -2.76 6.93
C VAL A 218 8.99 -4.04 7.42
N ARG A 219 9.17 -4.39 8.70
CA ARG A 219 8.55 -5.59 9.29
C ARG A 219 7.02 -5.59 9.17
N GLN A 220 6.40 -4.44 9.41
CA GLN A 220 4.95 -4.29 9.23
C GLN A 220 4.55 -4.40 7.75
N GLY A 221 5.37 -3.88 6.83
CA GLY A 221 5.17 -4.02 5.39
C GLY A 221 5.23 -5.48 4.95
N GLU A 222 6.25 -6.21 5.38
CA GLU A 222 6.40 -7.66 5.13
C GLU A 222 5.26 -8.47 5.71
N GLN A 223 4.81 -8.12 6.92
CA GLN A 223 3.65 -8.76 7.54
C GLN A 223 2.38 -8.53 6.71
N ARG A 224 2.10 -7.27 6.32
CA ARG A 224 0.96 -6.94 5.46
C ARG A 224 1.01 -7.68 4.12
N HIS A 225 2.21 -7.81 3.54
CA HIS A 225 2.39 -8.53 2.29
C HIS A 225 2.13 -10.03 2.46
N ARG A 226 2.66 -10.67 3.51
CA ARG A 226 2.37 -12.09 3.82
C ARG A 226 0.87 -12.33 4.01
N VAL A 227 0.19 -11.47 4.75
CA VAL A 227 -1.26 -11.53 4.92
C VAL A 227 -1.95 -11.33 3.56
N GLY A 228 -1.44 -10.43 2.71
CA GLY A 228 -1.93 -10.21 1.35
C GLY A 228 -1.86 -11.46 0.48
N GLN A 229 -0.77 -12.21 0.55
CA GLN A 229 -0.64 -13.50 -0.14
C GLN A 229 -1.69 -14.51 0.33
N LEU A 230 -1.94 -14.60 1.65
CA LEU A 230 -3.00 -15.46 2.19
C LEU A 230 -4.38 -15.04 1.69
N PHE A 231 -4.67 -13.74 1.67
CA PHE A 231 -5.93 -13.21 1.11
C PHE A 231 -6.12 -13.58 -0.36
N SER A 232 -5.08 -13.47 -1.17
CA SER A 232 -5.14 -13.86 -2.57
C SER A 232 -5.41 -15.36 -2.72
N LEU A 233 -4.65 -16.20 -2.02
CA LEU A 233 -4.83 -17.66 -2.08
C LEU A 233 -6.22 -18.10 -1.62
N ILE A 234 -6.77 -17.48 -0.58
CA ILE A 234 -8.12 -17.78 -0.08
C ILE A 234 -9.18 -17.28 -1.07
N GLY A 235 -9.01 -16.08 -1.61
CA GLY A 235 -9.91 -15.53 -2.62
C GLY A 235 -9.96 -16.35 -3.91
N ASP A 236 -8.85 -17.00 -4.26
CA ASP A 236 -8.73 -17.88 -5.43
C ASP A 236 -9.10 -19.34 -5.12
N GLY A 237 -9.51 -19.66 -3.89
CA GLY A 237 -9.88 -21.00 -3.45
C GLY A 237 -8.70 -21.96 -3.28
N LEU A 238 -7.47 -21.46 -3.23
CA LEU A 238 -6.23 -22.24 -3.12
C LEU A 238 -5.77 -22.46 -1.67
N ALA A 239 -6.32 -21.71 -0.72
CA ALA A 239 -6.03 -21.87 0.70
C ALA A 239 -7.31 -21.84 1.55
N HIS A 240 -7.23 -22.50 2.71
CA HIS A 240 -8.35 -22.55 3.64
C HIS A 240 -8.36 -21.32 4.56
N HIS A 241 -9.55 -20.78 4.85
CA HIS A 241 -9.75 -19.58 5.69
C HIS A 241 -9.12 -19.69 7.08
N ALA A 242 -8.94 -20.91 7.63
CA ALA A 242 -8.30 -21.13 8.91
C ALA A 242 -6.87 -20.57 8.99
N ALA A 243 -6.18 -20.38 7.88
CA ALA A 243 -4.86 -19.77 7.83
C ALA A 243 -4.85 -18.30 8.27
N LEU A 244 -6.00 -17.61 8.21
CA LEU A 244 -6.14 -16.22 8.66
C LEU A 244 -6.53 -16.07 10.14
N VAL A 245 -6.99 -17.13 10.79
CA VAL A 245 -7.48 -17.07 12.19
C VAL A 245 -6.44 -16.44 13.13
N PRO A 246 -5.16 -16.86 13.14
CA PRO A 246 -4.16 -16.27 14.02
C PRO A 246 -3.94 -14.77 13.77
N GLU A 247 -4.05 -14.32 12.53
CA GLU A 247 -3.89 -12.91 12.16
C GLU A 247 -5.11 -12.09 12.59
N ILE A 248 -6.32 -12.64 12.44
CA ILE A 248 -7.58 -12.04 12.87
C ILE A 248 -7.60 -11.88 14.40
N GLU A 249 -7.17 -12.89 15.14
CA GLU A 249 -7.07 -12.85 16.61
C GLU A 249 -6.06 -11.79 17.06
N ARG A 250 -4.88 -11.75 16.42
CA ARG A 250 -3.83 -10.76 16.72
C ARG A 250 -4.28 -9.32 16.43
N ALA A 251 -5.14 -9.14 15.42
CA ALA A 251 -5.76 -7.84 15.11
C ALA A 251 -6.91 -7.46 16.06
N GLY A 252 -7.26 -8.33 17.02
CA GLY A 252 -8.36 -8.10 17.96
C GLY A 252 -9.75 -8.18 17.33
N LEU A 253 -9.88 -8.93 16.22
CA LEU A 253 -11.11 -9.07 15.43
C LEU A 253 -11.81 -10.42 15.66
N ALA A 254 -11.34 -11.23 16.61
CA ALA A 254 -11.91 -12.55 16.90
C ALA A 254 -13.37 -12.47 17.38
N GLY A 255 -14.19 -13.44 16.94
CA GLY A 255 -15.59 -13.59 17.38
C GLY A 255 -16.60 -12.66 16.74
N SER A 256 -16.22 -11.79 15.80
CA SER A 256 -17.10 -10.83 15.12
C SER A 256 -17.45 -11.29 13.69
N ARG A 257 -18.59 -10.83 13.17
CA ARG A 257 -18.76 -10.78 11.71
C ARG A 257 -17.87 -9.64 11.19
N LEU A 258 -17.16 -9.91 10.13
CA LEU A 258 -16.12 -9.01 9.61
C LEU A 258 -16.57 -8.41 8.28
N THR A 259 -16.24 -7.15 8.05
CA THR A 259 -16.39 -6.49 6.76
C THR A 259 -15.04 -6.50 6.06
N VAL A 260 -14.98 -7.11 4.88
CA VAL A 260 -13.81 -7.03 3.99
C VAL A 260 -13.96 -5.80 3.13
N SER A 261 -12.95 -4.96 3.08
CA SER A 261 -12.88 -3.84 2.15
C SER A 261 -11.65 -3.93 1.25
N ALA A 262 -11.78 -3.44 0.03
CA ALA A 262 -10.73 -3.44 -0.98
C ALA A 262 -10.42 -2.00 -1.40
N TRP A 263 -9.13 -1.66 -1.45
CA TRP A 263 -8.60 -0.32 -1.68
C TRP A 263 -7.52 -0.34 -2.76
N PRO A 264 -7.18 0.81 -3.39
CA PRO A 264 -6.07 0.88 -4.34
C PRO A 264 -4.73 0.43 -3.73
N ALA A 265 -3.85 -0.18 -4.51
CA ALA A 265 -2.60 -0.78 -4.05
C ALA A 265 -1.67 0.16 -3.23
N SER A 266 -1.66 1.46 -3.53
CA SER A 266 -0.79 2.45 -2.86
C SER A 266 -1.26 2.89 -1.47
N THR A 267 -2.40 2.39 -0.97
CA THR A 267 -3.09 2.96 0.21
C THR A 267 -2.81 2.23 1.53
N ALA A 268 -2.00 1.17 1.52
CA ALA A 268 -1.74 0.35 2.72
C ALA A 268 -1.13 1.16 3.89
N ARG A 269 -0.19 2.06 3.61
CA ARG A 269 0.45 2.89 4.64
C ARG A 269 -0.50 3.90 5.28
N PRO A 270 -1.20 4.77 4.52
CA PRO A 270 -2.14 5.72 5.12
C PRO A 270 -3.26 5.03 5.88
N ILE A 271 -3.77 3.89 5.39
CA ILE A 271 -4.80 3.13 6.10
C ILE A 271 -4.25 2.55 7.41
N ALA A 272 -3.02 2.01 7.40
CA ALA A 272 -2.39 1.45 8.59
C ALA A 272 -2.07 2.52 9.65
N ALA A 273 -1.78 3.75 9.25
CA ALA A 273 -1.58 4.87 10.16
C ALA A 273 -2.90 5.33 10.80
N TYR A 274 -4.01 5.19 10.07
CA TYR A 274 -5.32 5.64 10.54
C TYR A 274 -6.05 4.58 11.39
N LEU A 275 -5.94 3.28 11.01
CA LEU A 275 -6.69 2.19 11.66
C LEU A 275 -5.84 1.40 12.64
N HIS A 276 -6.23 1.43 13.92
CA HIS A 276 -5.54 0.67 14.99
C HIS A 276 -6.09 -0.75 15.19
N LYS A 277 -7.38 -0.99 14.85
CA LYS A 277 -8.04 -2.30 14.96
C LYS A 277 -8.52 -2.75 13.59
N ALA A 278 -7.59 -3.22 12.78
CA ALA A 278 -7.87 -3.75 11.46
C ALA A 278 -6.77 -4.76 11.05
N LEU A 279 -7.12 -5.73 10.22
CA LEU A 279 -6.15 -6.58 9.57
C LEU A 279 -5.96 -6.07 8.14
N ILE A 280 -4.75 -5.61 7.83
CA ILE A 280 -4.40 -5.03 6.53
C ILE A 280 -3.59 -6.06 5.74
N ALA A 281 -4.05 -6.35 4.55
CA ALA A 281 -3.48 -7.31 3.63
C ALA A 281 -3.07 -6.61 2.34
N ASP A 282 -1.77 -6.44 2.12
CA ASP A 282 -1.21 -5.71 0.97
C ASP A 282 -0.86 -6.69 -0.14
N THR A 283 -1.51 -6.53 -1.30
CA THR A 283 -1.20 -7.28 -2.52
C THR A 283 -0.68 -6.32 -3.59
N ALA A 284 -0.12 -6.86 -4.68
CA ALA A 284 0.37 -6.06 -5.80
C ALA A 284 -0.71 -5.18 -6.46
N GLU A 285 -1.98 -5.58 -6.40
CA GLU A 285 -3.08 -4.93 -7.13
C GLU A 285 -4.05 -4.18 -6.22
N VAL A 286 -4.25 -4.67 -5.01
CA VAL A 286 -5.32 -4.25 -4.10
C VAL A 286 -4.85 -4.38 -2.66
N VAL A 287 -5.21 -3.43 -1.82
CA VAL A 287 -5.10 -3.56 -0.37
C VAL A 287 -6.44 -4.03 0.18
N PHE A 288 -6.45 -5.17 0.85
CA PHE A 288 -7.63 -5.61 1.60
C PHE A 288 -7.53 -5.20 3.06
N VAL A 289 -8.65 -4.81 3.63
CA VAL A 289 -8.73 -4.46 5.04
C VAL A 289 -9.94 -5.17 5.66
N LEU A 290 -9.68 -5.93 6.72
CA LEU A 290 -10.74 -6.47 7.58
C LEU A 290 -11.01 -5.51 8.72
N THR A 291 -12.28 -5.22 8.92
CA THR A 291 -12.78 -4.40 10.05
C THR A 291 -14.00 -5.05 10.68
N SER A 292 -14.38 -4.58 11.86
CA SER A 292 -15.55 -5.08 12.58
C SER A 292 -16.89 -4.68 11.95
N ASN A 293 -16.92 -3.58 11.18
CA ASN A 293 -18.14 -3.09 10.53
C ASN A 293 -17.85 -2.15 9.35
N ALA A 294 -18.88 -1.88 8.54
CA ALA A 294 -18.78 -1.02 7.36
C ALA A 294 -18.66 0.49 7.71
N GLU A 295 -19.07 0.92 8.89
CA GLU A 295 -18.98 2.33 9.29
C GLU A 295 -17.51 2.78 9.37
N VAL A 296 -16.63 1.91 9.90
CA VAL A 296 -15.18 2.13 9.91
C VAL A 296 -14.66 2.32 8.50
N VAL A 297 -15.13 1.54 7.52
CA VAL A 297 -14.73 1.67 6.12
C VAL A 297 -15.13 3.03 5.55
N HIS A 298 -16.38 3.45 5.76
CA HIS A 298 -16.88 4.75 5.28
C HIS A 298 -16.13 5.92 5.91
N THR A 299 -15.87 5.87 7.21
CA THR A 299 -15.14 6.90 7.92
C THR A 299 -13.71 7.00 7.42
N THR A 300 -13.01 5.86 7.26
CA THR A 300 -11.64 5.81 6.74
C THR A 300 -11.57 6.38 5.31
N ALA A 301 -12.52 6.00 4.45
CA ALA A 301 -12.56 6.49 3.07
C ALA A 301 -12.73 8.01 3.00
N ARG A 302 -13.58 8.57 3.85
CA ARG A 302 -13.84 10.00 3.92
C ARG A 302 -12.63 10.77 4.43
N GLU A 303 -12.07 10.35 5.56
CA GLU A 303 -10.93 11.04 6.21
C GLU A 303 -9.67 11.01 5.34
N LEU A 304 -9.43 9.88 4.66
CA LEU A 304 -8.27 9.74 3.77
C LEU A 304 -8.55 10.18 2.32
N SER A 305 -9.79 10.60 2.01
CA SER A 305 -10.22 10.96 0.64
C SER A 305 -9.93 9.85 -0.37
N LEU A 306 -10.21 8.59 0.00
CA LEU A 306 -9.93 7.41 -0.80
C LEU A 306 -11.22 6.77 -1.31
N VAL A 307 -11.11 6.13 -2.49
CA VAL A 307 -12.17 5.27 -3.01
C VAL A 307 -11.96 3.83 -2.54
N CYS A 308 -13.04 3.15 -2.17
CA CYS A 308 -12.96 1.74 -1.79
C CYS A 308 -14.24 0.99 -2.08
N GLY A 309 -14.12 -0.33 -2.21
CA GLY A 309 -15.24 -1.25 -2.23
C GLY A 309 -15.29 -2.06 -0.94
N TYR A 310 -16.46 -2.44 -0.48
CA TYR A 310 -16.60 -3.29 0.71
C TYR A 310 -17.66 -4.38 0.53
N SER A 311 -17.54 -5.44 1.34
CA SER A 311 -18.44 -6.59 1.35
C SER A 311 -19.57 -6.46 2.37
N SER A 312 -20.59 -7.28 2.21
CA SER A 312 -21.49 -7.65 3.30
C SER A 312 -20.69 -8.19 4.49
N PRO A 313 -21.16 -8.04 5.74
CA PRO A 313 -20.52 -8.66 6.90
C PRO A 313 -20.51 -10.19 6.77
N VAL A 314 -19.33 -10.81 6.83
CA VAL A 314 -19.10 -12.25 6.69
C VAL A 314 -18.53 -12.86 7.96
N ALA A 315 -18.82 -14.14 8.20
CA ALA A 315 -18.10 -14.94 9.18
C ALA A 315 -16.74 -15.39 8.60
N VAL A 316 -15.78 -15.74 9.46
CA VAL A 316 -14.44 -16.19 9.00
C VAL A 316 -14.49 -17.30 7.95
N PRO A 317 -15.36 -18.33 8.06
CA PRO A 317 -15.50 -19.37 7.00
C PRO A 317 -15.94 -18.83 5.65
N GLU A 318 -16.62 -17.68 5.61
CA GLU A 318 -17.19 -17.04 4.41
C GLU A 318 -16.27 -15.95 3.84
N ILE A 319 -15.06 -15.80 4.37
CA ILE A 319 -14.17 -14.67 4.05
C ILE A 319 -13.78 -14.62 2.55
N ALA A 320 -13.72 -15.78 1.88
CA ALA A 320 -13.48 -15.86 0.43
C ALA A 320 -14.58 -15.13 -0.37
N GLN A 321 -15.84 -15.29 0.06
CA GLN A 321 -16.96 -14.55 -0.53
C GLN A 321 -16.82 -13.05 -0.27
N GLY A 322 -16.47 -12.64 0.96
CA GLY A 322 -16.23 -11.24 1.28
C GLY A 322 -15.10 -10.62 0.45
N ILE A 323 -14.02 -11.35 0.19
CA ILE A 323 -12.92 -10.92 -0.68
C ILE A 323 -13.41 -10.69 -2.11
N ALA A 324 -14.17 -11.63 -2.67
CA ALA A 324 -14.72 -11.53 -4.02
C ALA A 324 -15.69 -10.34 -4.15
N GLU A 325 -16.57 -10.15 -3.17
CA GLU A 325 -17.53 -9.06 -3.11
C GLU A 325 -16.81 -7.70 -2.99
N ALA A 326 -15.82 -7.57 -2.12
CA ALA A 326 -15.01 -6.35 -1.97
C ALA A 326 -14.22 -6.01 -3.25
N ARG A 327 -13.68 -6.99 -3.96
CA ARG A 327 -13.04 -6.77 -5.27
C ARG A 327 -14.04 -6.24 -6.30
N ALA A 328 -15.23 -6.83 -6.38
CA ALA A 328 -16.27 -6.44 -7.32
C ALA A 328 -16.76 -5.01 -7.03
N THR A 329 -17.01 -4.67 -5.78
CA THR A 329 -17.41 -3.32 -5.35
C THR A 329 -16.31 -2.28 -5.58
N LEU A 330 -15.02 -2.63 -5.42
CA LEU A 330 -13.91 -1.72 -5.74
C LEU A 330 -13.89 -1.31 -7.22
N LEU A 331 -14.19 -2.23 -8.14
CA LEU A 331 -14.29 -1.89 -9.57
C LEU A 331 -15.38 -0.84 -9.82
N LEU A 332 -16.52 -0.94 -9.13
CA LEU A 332 -17.58 0.04 -9.21
C LEU A 332 -17.20 1.37 -8.55
N ALA A 333 -16.56 1.30 -7.38
CA ALA A 333 -16.06 2.46 -6.64
C ALA A 333 -15.09 3.31 -7.48
N ARG A 334 -14.14 2.67 -8.15
CA ARG A 334 -13.18 3.34 -9.05
C ARG A 334 -13.85 4.07 -10.20
N LYS A 335 -14.92 3.50 -10.78
CA LYS A 335 -15.67 4.13 -11.88
C LYS A 335 -16.52 5.32 -11.40
N ARG A 336 -17.06 5.23 -10.19
CA ARG A 336 -17.94 6.25 -9.60
C ARG A 336 -17.18 7.34 -8.85
N GLY A 337 -15.92 7.12 -8.52
CA GLY A 337 -15.13 8.02 -7.68
C GLY A 337 -15.62 8.11 -6.23
N SER A 338 -16.31 7.06 -5.73
CA SER A 338 -16.89 7.04 -4.39
C SER A 338 -16.84 5.64 -3.78
N VAL A 339 -17.18 5.54 -2.50
CA VAL A 339 -17.32 4.24 -1.82
C VAL A 339 -18.48 3.45 -2.44
N ALA A 340 -18.27 2.16 -2.64
CA ALA A 340 -19.31 1.25 -3.14
C ALA A 340 -19.42 0.01 -2.23
N GLY A 341 -20.64 -0.31 -1.85
CA GLY A 341 -20.96 -1.49 -1.04
C GLY A 341 -21.77 -2.56 -1.79
N PRO A 342 -22.20 -3.60 -1.07
CA PRO A 342 -22.93 -4.74 -1.62
C PRO A 342 -24.21 -4.33 -2.36
N GLU A 343 -24.87 -3.29 -1.89
CA GLU A 343 -26.07 -2.74 -2.52
C GLU A 343 -25.83 -2.30 -3.97
N SER A 344 -24.59 -1.93 -4.28
CA SER A 344 -24.17 -1.55 -5.62
C SER A 344 -24.12 -2.73 -6.60
N LEU A 345 -23.99 -3.96 -6.10
CA LEU A 345 -23.90 -5.18 -6.91
C LEU A 345 -25.27 -5.71 -7.35
N THR A 346 -26.35 -5.27 -6.71
CA THR A 346 -27.71 -5.79 -6.96
C THR A 346 -28.38 -5.21 -8.18
N SER A 347 -27.70 -4.38 -8.97
CA SER A 347 -28.24 -3.81 -10.21
C SER A 347 -27.72 -4.56 -11.44
N LEU A 348 -28.58 -4.67 -12.47
CA LEU A 348 -28.18 -5.22 -13.77
C LEU A 348 -26.98 -4.47 -14.35
N GLY A 349 -26.94 -3.14 -14.21
CA GLY A 349 -25.83 -2.32 -14.66
C GLY A 349 -24.50 -2.72 -14.01
N ALA A 350 -24.49 -2.94 -12.70
CA ALA A 350 -23.31 -3.40 -11.98
C ALA A 350 -22.82 -4.79 -12.42
N LEU A 351 -23.75 -5.71 -12.68
CA LEU A 351 -23.42 -7.03 -13.21
C LEU A 351 -22.78 -6.91 -14.61
N LEU A 352 -23.34 -6.10 -15.47
CA LEU A 352 -22.83 -5.88 -16.83
C LEU A 352 -21.48 -5.16 -16.83
N GLU A 353 -21.23 -4.26 -15.87
CA GLU A 353 -19.94 -3.57 -15.70
C GLU A 353 -18.76 -4.51 -15.41
N GLN A 354 -19.03 -5.67 -14.83
CA GLN A 354 -18.03 -6.68 -14.54
C GLN A 354 -17.72 -7.58 -15.75
N GLN A 355 -18.57 -7.55 -16.80
CA GLN A 355 -18.34 -8.38 -17.97
C GLN A 355 -17.29 -7.76 -18.91
N PRO A 356 -16.38 -8.58 -19.49
CA PRO A 356 -15.52 -8.15 -20.57
C PRO A 356 -16.36 -7.60 -21.73
N ARG A 357 -15.94 -6.46 -22.29
CA ARG A 357 -16.64 -5.79 -23.39
C ARG A 357 -16.92 -6.74 -24.56
N ALA A 358 -15.99 -7.64 -24.87
CA ALA A 358 -16.13 -8.61 -25.94
C ALA A 358 -17.36 -9.53 -25.78
N ARG A 359 -17.79 -9.82 -24.55
CA ARG A 359 -18.97 -10.64 -24.27
C ARG A 359 -20.28 -9.90 -24.51
N LEU A 360 -20.27 -8.58 -24.48
CA LEU A 360 -21.44 -7.73 -24.67
C LEU A 360 -21.61 -7.26 -26.13
N LEU A 361 -20.54 -7.31 -26.95
CA LEU A 361 -20.59 -6.93 -28.36
C LEU A 361 -21.66 -7.69 -29.18
N PRO A 362 -21.87 -9.01 -29.02
CA PRO A 362 -22.91 -9.71 -29.75
C PRO A 362 -24.32 -9.12 -29.57
N PHE A 363 -24.63 -8.64 -28.36
CA PHE A 363 -25.92 -7.97 -28.10
C PHE A 363 -26.06 -6.67 -28.90
N VAL A 364 -24.97 -5.88 -28.93
CA VAL A 364 -24.95 -4.62 -29.71
C VAL A 364 -25.07 -4.90 -31.21
N ASP A 365 -24.27 -5.87 -31.69
CA ASP A 365 -24.16 -6.19 -33.11
C ASP A 365 -25.46 -6.78 -33.67
N GLN A 366 -26.16 -7.58 -32.88
CA GLN A 366 -27.40 -8.23 -33.32
C GLN A 366 -28.65 -7.38 -33.08
N LEU A 367 -28.73 -6.59 -32.00
CA LEU A 367 -29.93 -5.94 -31.56
C LEU A 367 -29.95 -4.41 -31.81
N ILE A 368 -28.79 -3.75 -31.83
CA ILE A 368 -28.73 -2.29 -31.98
C ILE A 368 -28.15 -1.86 -33.32
N ARG A 369 -27.04 -2.45 -33.78
CA ARG A 369 -26.43 -2.06 -35.07
C ARG A 369 -27.34 -2.13 -36.24
N PRO A 370 -28.21 -3.15 -36.40
CA PRO A 370 -29.19 -3.18 -37.49
C PRO A 370 -30.17 -2.01 -37.47
N LEU A 371 -30.52 -1.49 -36.29
CA LEU A 371 -31.44 -0.36 -36.13
C LEU A 371 -30.81 0.97 -36.56
N VAL A 372 -29.50 1.15 -36.32
CA VAL A 372 -28.78 2.40 -36.64
C VAL A 372 -28.08 2.36 -37.98
N SER A 373 -28.25 1.29 -38.76
CA SER A 373 -27.71 1.18 -40.12
C SER A 373 -28.28 2.31 -41.02
N PRO A 374 -27.44 2.93 -41.89
CA PRO A 374 -27.87 3.97 -42.82
C PRO A 374 -29.02 3.52 -43.76
N GLU A 375 -29.17 2.23 -43.97
CA GLU A 375 -30.21 1.64 -44.84
C GLU A 375 -31.60 1.66 -44.20
N VAL A 376 -31.66 1.84 -42.86
CA VAL A 376 -32.95 1.86 -42.15
C VAL A 376 -33.47 3.28 -42.00
N ARG A 377 -34.48 3.61 -42.79
CA ARG A 377 -35.16 4.91 -42.68
C ARG A 377 -35.79 5.07 -41.28
N GLY A 378 -35.40 6.15 -40.56
CA GLY A 378 -35.92 6.43 -39.23
C GLY A 378 -35.34 5.56 -38.13
N GLY A 379 -34.19 4.95 -38.33
CA GLY A 379 -33.52 4.08 -37.33
C GLY A 379 -33.22 4.79 -36.03
N SER A 380 -32.84 6.07 -36.07
CA SER A 380 -32.65 6.90 -34.87
C SER A 380 -33.94 7.00 -34.02
N ASP A 381 -35.09 7.17 -34.65
CA ASP A 381 -36.37 7.27 -33.96
C ASP A 381 -36.79 5.91 -33.36
N LEU A 382 -36.47 4.80 -34.04
CA LEU A 382 -36.73 3.45 -33.55
C LEU A 382 -35.93 3.19 -32.29
N LEU A 383 -34.64 3.58 -32.29
CA LEU A 383 -33.77 3.41 -31.13
C LEU A 383 -34.18 4.29 -29.94
N VAL A 384 -34.61 5.54 -30.21
CA VAL A 384 -35.17 6.45 -29.19
C VAL A 384 -36.40 5.83 -28.57
N THR A 385 -37.37 5.42 -29.41
CA THR A 385 -38.63 4.81 -28.92
C THR A 385 -38.37 3.51 -28.13
N LEU A 386 -37.46 2.67 -28.59
CA LEU A 386 -37.08 1.45 -27.88
C LEU A 386 -36.49 1.79 -26.50
N ARG A 387 -35.59 2.75 -26.43
CA ARG A 387 -34.97 3.21 -25.19
C ARG A 387 -35.98 3.78 -24.21
N THR A 388 -36.84 4.66 -24.66
CA THR A 388 -37.91 5.23 -23.84
C THR A 388 -38.84 4.14 -23.34
N PHE A 389 -39.25 3.21 -24.20
CA PHE A 389 -40.11 2.08 -23.82
C PHE A 389 -39.48 1.22 -22.70
N LEU A 390 -38.19 0.89 -22.79
CA LEU A 390 -37.47 0.11 -21.77
C LEU A 390 -37.31 0.90 -20.46
N ASN A 391 -36.95 2.16 -20.52
CA ASN A 391 -36.76 3.02 -19.36
C ASN A 391 -38.05 3.23 -18.54
N TYR A 392 -39.21 3.18 -19.19
CA TYR A 392 -40.53 3.29 -18.54
C TYR A 392 -41.22 1.92 -18.35
N GLY A 393 -40.41 0.86 -18.10
CA GLY A 393 -40.89 -0.45 -17.69
C GLY A 393 -41.71 -1.21 -18.74
N GLY A 394 -41.63 -0.84 -20.02
CA GLY A 394 -42.38 -1.46 -21.11
C GLY A 394 -43.82 -0.97 -21.25
N SER A 395 -44.11 0.24 -20.77
CA SER A 395 -45.42 0.85 -20.88
C SER A 395 -45.58 1.61 -22.20
N LEU A 396 -46.40 1.10 -23.09
CA LEU A 396 -46.75 1.79 -24.37
C LEU A 396 -47.36 3.17 -24.16
N GLN A 397 -48.25 3.28 -23.15
CA GLN A 397 -48.91 4.54 -22.85
C GLN A 397 -47.97 5.60 -22.34
N THR A 398 -47.10 5.22 -21.39
CA THR A 398 -46.11 6.15 -20.83
C THR A 398 -45.10 6.57 -21.90
N THR A 399 -44.61 5.63 -22.72
CA THR A 399 -43.75 5.93 -23.86
C THR A 399 -44.36 6.92 -24.83
N ALA A 400 -45.63 6.70 -25.18
CA ALA A 400 -46.39 7.58 -26.09
C ALA A 400 -46.48 9.01 -25.51
N ASN A 401 -46.80 9.12 -24.22
CA ASN A 401 -46.88 10.42 -23.54
C ASN A 401 -45.53 11.15 -23.53
N VAL A 402 -44.44 10.45 -23.21
CA VAL A 402 -43.07 11.02 -23.12
C VAL A 402 -42.55 11.47 -24.49
N GLU A 403 -42.85 10.70 -25.55
CA GLU A 403 -42.40 11.03 -26.90
C GLU A 403 -43.42 11.93 -27.67
N PHE A 404 -44.51 12.32 -27.04
CA PHE A 404 -45.59 13.07 -27.67
C PHE A 404 -46.15 12.39 -28.94
N LEU A 405 -46.28 11.05 -28.87
CA LEU A 405 -46.77 10.21 -29.94
C LEU A 405 -48.10 9.54 -29.56
N HIS A 406 -48.84 9.06 -30.58
CA HIS A 406 -49.98 8.17 -30.32
C HIS A 406 -49.47 6.75 -29.98
N VAL A 407 -50.17 6.04 -29.09
CA VAL A 407 -49.80 4.67 -28.65
C VAL A 407 -49.64 3.71 -29.84
N ASN A 408 -50.47 3.84 -30.87
CA ASN A 408 -50.33 3.01 -32.07
C ASN A 408 -49.06 3.30 -32.87
N THR A 409 -48.55 4.52 -32.83
CA THR A 409 -47.25 4.89 -33.45
C THR A 409 -46.09 4.22 -32.70
N VAL A 410 -46.13 4.24 -31.37
CA VAL A 410 -45.14 3.54 -30.53
C VAL A 410 -45.18 2.04 -30.82
N ARG A 411 -46.38 1.44 -30.84
CA ARG A 411 -46.53 0.00 -31.15
C ARG A 411 -46.00 -0.33 -32.55
N HIS A 412 -46.28 0.49 -33.53
CA HIS A 412 -45.79 0.32 -34.91
C HIS A 412 -44.25 0.41 -34.97
N ARG A 413 -43.63 1.39 -34.27
CA ARG A 413 -42.18 1.53 -34.21
C ARG A 413 -41.53 0.33 -33.54
N LEU A 414 -42.05 -0.17 -32.41
CA LEU A 414 -41.54 -1.37 -31.75
C LEU A 414 -41.76 -2.64 -32.61
N GLY A 415 -42.85 -2.73 -33.35
CA GLY A 415 -43.07 -3.80 -34.35
C GLY A 415 -42.06 -3.75 -35.48
N ARG A 416 -41.65 -2.57 -35.94
CA ARG A 416 -40.56 -2.44 -36.92
C ARG A 416 -39.23 -2.85 -36.34
N VAL A 417 -38.92 -2.53 -35.07
CA VAL A 417 -37.75 -3.04 -34.38
C VAL A 417 -37.72 -4.57 -34.43
N SER A 418 -38.87 -5.19 -34.07
CA SER A 418 -39.01 -6.65 -34.11
C SER A 418 -38.76 -7.24 -35.52
N GLN A 419 -39.25 -6.61 -36.57
CA GLN A 419 -39.04 -7.06 -37.97
C GLN A 419 -37.56 -6.97 -38.39
N ILE A 420 -36.85 -5.93 -37.94
CA ILE A 420 -35.44 -5.72 -38.31
C ILE A 420 -34.49 -6.67 -37.59
N VAL A 421 -34.69 -6.89 -36.28
CA VAL A 421 -33.76 -7.66 -35.45
C VAL A 421 -34.21 -9.07 -35.09
N GLY A 422 -35.44 -9.43 -35.45
CA GLY A 422 -36.01 -10.77 -35.17
C GLY A 422 -36.38 -11.03 -33.72
N ARG A 423 -36.35 -10.01 -32.85
CA ARG A 423 -36.69 -10.07 -31.42
C ARG A 423 -37.80 -9.06 -31.10
N ASN A 424 -38.75 -9.44 -30.24
CA ASN A 424 -39.92 -8.61 -29.96
C ASN A 424 -39.79 -7.81 -28.67
N PRO A 425 -39.63 -6.45 -28.72
CA PRO A 425 -39.52 -5.64 -27.51
C PRO A 425 -40.73 -5.71 -26.57
N LEU A 426 -41.87 -6.17 -27.07
CA LEU A 426 -43.08 -6.35 -26.25
C LEU A 426 -43.00 -7.64 -25.41
N ASP A 427 -42.14 -8.58 -25.77
CA ASP A 427 -41.91 -9.79 -24.98
C ASP A 427 -41.01 -9.47 -23.75
N PRO A 428 -41.44 -9.88 -22.54
CA PRO A 428 -40.60 -9.63 -21.32
C PRO A 428 -39.20 -10.21 -21.37
N SER A 429 -39.02 -11.36 -22.02
CA SER A 429 -37.68 -12.01 -22.12
C SER A 429 -36.78 -11.21 -23.05
N ASP A 430 -37.26 -10.83 -24.22
CA ASP A 430 -36.54 -10.05 -25.21
C ASP A 430 -36.19 -8.62 -24.70
N ARG A 431 -37.04 -8.06 -23.80
CA ARG A 431 -36.77 -6.75 -23.17
C ARG A 431 -35.48 -6.73 -22.37
N VAL A 432 -35.13 -7.84 -21.70
CA VAL A 432 -33.84 -7.96 -20.95
C VAL A 432 -32.69 -7.92 -21.94
N ASP A 433 -32.79 -8.63 -23.06
CA ASP A 433 -31.74 -8.65 -24.09
C ASP A 433 -31.52 -7.25 -24.69
N PHE A 434 -32.62 -6.54 -25.00
CA PHE A 434 -32.55 -5.15 -25.47
C PHE A 434 -31.98 -4.20 -24.42
N SER A 435 -32.30 -4.39 -23.15
CA SER A 435 -31.75 -3.56 -22.06
C SER A 435 -30.24 -3.73 -21.95
N ILE A 436 -29.72 -4.98 -22.05
CA ILE A 436 -28.28 -5.30 -22.10
C ILE A 436 -27.66 -4.64 -23.34
N ALA A 437 -28.27 -4.79 -24.49
CA ALA A 437 -27.78 -4.24 -25.76
C ALA A 437 -27.66 -2.71 -25.74
N ILE A 438 -28.68 -2.00 -25.25
CA ILE A 438 -28.67 -0.54 -25.12
C ILE A 438 -27.62 -0.09 -24.13
N TRP A 439 -27.54 -0.73 -22.96
CA TRP A 439 -26.52 -0.43 -21.97
C TRP A 439 -25.10 -0.56 -22.54
N ALA A 440 -24.82 -1.65 -23.26
CA ALA A 440 -23.53 -1.91 -23.87
C ALA A 440 -23.21 -0.91 -25.00
N TYR A 441 -24.23 -0.52 -25.79
CA TYR A 441 -24.10 0.46 -26.85
C TYR A 441 -23.77 1.85 -26.32
N ASP A 442 -24.46 2.29 -25.26
CA ASP A 442 -24.24 3.61 -24.64
C ASP A 442 -22.85 3.71 -24.05
N LYS A 443 -22.38 2.68 -23.34
CA LYS A 443 -20.99 2.58 -22.84
C LYS A 443 -19.94 2.57 -23.96
N SER A 444 -20.29 2.07 -25.16
CA SER A 444 -19.36 2.08 -26.31
C SER A 444 -19.30 3.43 -27.01
N SER A 445 -20.37 4.23 -26.91
CA SER A 445 -20.55 5.53 -27.58
C SER A 445 -20.15 6.73 -26.72
N GLY A 446 -19.64 6.49 -25.49
CA GLY A 446 -19.21 7.56 -24.59
C GLY A 446 -20.36 8.39 -23.98
N ARG A 447 -21.57 7.83 -23.97
CA ARG A 447 -22.76 8.45 -23.37
C ARG A 447 -23.12 7.85 -22.03
#